data_486bed1f225b3936913b65ea8dcdf706
#
_entry.id   486bed1f225b3936913b65ea8dcdf706
#
_cell.length_a   1.000
_cell.length_b   1.000
_cell.length_c   1.000
_cell.angle_alpha   90.00
_cell.angle_beta   90.00
_cell.angle_gamma   90.00
#
_symmetry.space_group_name_H-M   'P 1'
#
loop_
_entity.id
_entity.type
_entity.pdbx_description
1 polymer ?
#
loop_
_entity_poly.entity_id
_entity_poly.type
_entity_poly.pdbx_seq_one_letter_code
_entity_poly.pdbx_strand_id
1 'polypeptide(L)'
;MDTQTPEWTATLVRLFALASRLEEEGHYNVAKLARAAADSMGRGAAYAAVRAAGEQDTVQEIRNLAGSLRQLDVSEGLAAALQRGATALAKGRIPSIGETPHPYVCRTCGHLVLGPVDDHCATCGAWPGTFQWFAPNWWFDALEPFAAIAQLRQTPLEVAALISGLSEQAMAHDAQEGGWAIRNVLTHLRDAQGVLDFRLGLFESEEHPVLASKAVWTWATREEERPPTTQEIFEDYRTTRRDILTRLEALPLANWWRTGLHEEFGEVSLRQQVSYFAAHELTHLSQVAGLREQAVRSR
;
A
#
# COMPACT_ATOMS: atom_id res chain seq x y z
N MET A 1 0.26 -29.13 -10.99
CA MET A 1 1.04 -28.06 -11.66
C MET A 1 1.14 -28.46 -13.12
N ASP A 2 0.49 -27.72 -13.97
CA ASP A 2 0.21 -28.09 -15.35
C ASP A 2 1.43 -27.93 -16.26
N THR A 3 1.49 -28.70 -17.36
CA THR A 3 2.58 -28.75 -18.37
C THR A 3 2.87 -27.42 -19.09
N GLN A 4 2.17 -26.34 -18.76
CA GLN A 4 2.39 -24.97 -19.30
C GLN A 4 3.53 -24.19 -18.60
N THR A 5 4.04 -24.65 -17.47
CA THR A 5 5.01 -23.94 -16.63
C THR A 5 6.34 -23.56 -17.34
N PRO A 6 6.97 -24.42 -18.17
CA PRO A 6 8.23 -24.07 -18.84
C PRO A 6 8.08 -22.97 -19.88
N GLU A 7 7.01 -23.00 -20.68
CA GLU A 7 6.76 -21.99 -21.73
C GLU A 7 6.38 -20.62 -21.12
N TRP A 8 5.59 -20.62 -20.06
CA TRP A 8 5.21 -19.43 -19.33
C TRP A 8 6.43 -18.71 -18.75
N THR A 9 7.31 -19.46 -18.02
CA THR A 9 8.53 -18.93 -17.43
C THR A 9 9.49 -18.40 -18.50
N ALA A 10 9.67 -19.17 -19.59
CA ALA A 10 10.50 -18.75 -20.71
C ALA A 10 9.97 -17.48 -21.37
N THR A 11 8.66 -17.34 -21.54
CA THR A 11 8.04 -16.14 -22.10
C THR A 11 8.24 -14.92 -21.20
N LEU A 12 8.08 -15.07 -19.88
CA LEU A 12 8.34 -14.01 -18.90
C LEU A 12 9.78 -13.49 -19.00
N VAL A 13 10.76 -14.39 -18.99
CA VAL A 13 12.18 -14.03 -19.11
C VAL A 13 12.46 -13.34 -20.45
N ARG A 14 11.89 -13.85 -21.56
CA ARG A 14 12.06 -13.26 -22.90
C ARG A 14 11.48 -11.85 -22.99
N LEU A 15 10.36 -11.57 -22.33
CA LEU A 15 9.76 -10.23 -22.29
C LEU A 15 10.67 -9.22 -21.57
N PHE A 16 11.25 -9.58 -20.43
CA PHE A 16 12.23 -8.72 -19.76
C PHE A 16 13.49 -8.50 -20.60
N ALA A 17 14.04 -9.57 -21.20
CA ALA A 17 15.22 -9.49 -22.06
C ALA A 17 14.93 -8.62 -23.33
N LEU A 18 13.75 -8.75 -23.92
CA LEU A 18 13.33 -7.92 -25.04
C LEU A 18 13.22 -6.45 -24.64
N ALA A 19 12.60 -6.16 -23.51
CA ALA A 19 12.46 -4.80 -23.01
C ALA A 19 13.83 -4.13 -22.82
N SER A 20 14.78 -4.83 -22.18
CA SER A 20 16.15 -4.30 -21.97
C SER A 20 16.86 -3.99 -23.30
N ARG A 21 16.80 -4.89 -24.28
CA ARG A 21 17.38 -4.63 -25.62
C ARG A 21 16.73 -3.43 -26.32
N LEU A 22 15.42 -3.34 -26.27
CA LEU A 22 14.70 -2.22 -26.87
C LEU A 22 15.05 -0.89 -26.23
N GLU A 23 15.32 -0.87 -24.91
CA GLU A 23 15.79 0.32 -24.20
C GLU A 23 17.21 0.72 -24.64
N GLU A 24 18.12 -0.25 -24.79
CA GLU A 24 19.49 -0.02 -25.31
C GLU A 24 19.47 0.53 -26.74
N GLU A 25 18.53 0.07 -27.56
CA GLU A 25 18.31 0.54 -28.92
C GLU A 25 17.53 1.87 -29.02
N GLY A 26 17.04 2.43 -27.89
CA GLY A 26 16.27 3.66 -27.84
C GLY A 26 14.77 3.51 -28.18
N HIS A 27 14.25 2.28 -28.21
CA HIS A 27 12.85 1.97 -28.53
C HIS A 27 11.94 1.94 -27.30
N TYR A 28 11.99 2.98 -26.46
CA TYR A 28 11.33 3.05 -25.14
C TYR A 28 9.82 2.80 -25.19
N ASN A 29 9.13 3.25 -26.24
CA ASN A 29 7.69 3.06 -26.37
C ASN A 29 7.27 1.61 -26.59
N VAL A 30 8.14 0.79 -27.19
CA VAL A 30 7.89 -0.65 -27.33
C VAL A 30 8.38 -1.41 -26.08
N ALA A 31 9.51 -1.00 -25.52
CA ALA A 31 10.06 -1.56 -24.30
C ALA A 31 9.04 -1.56 -23.15
N LYS A 32 8.33 -0.42 -22.94
CA LYS A 32 7.29 -0.34 -21.89
C LYS A 32 6.17 -1.37 -22.07
N LEU A 33 5.82 -1.74 -23.30
CA LEU A 33 4.79 -2.76 -23.56
C LEU A 33 5.27 -4.16 -23.16
N ALA A 34 6.53 -4.48 -23.45
CA ALA A 34 7.14 -5.74 -23.05
C ALA A 34 7.24 -5.85 -21.51
N ARG A 35 7.65 -4.76 -20.82
CA ARG A 35 7.68 -4.72 -19.34
C ARG A 35 6.28 -4.88 -18.74
N ALA A 36 5.29 -4.17 -19.27
CA ALA A 36 3.90 -4.25 -18.81
C ALA A 36 3.33 -5.67 -19.00
N ALA A 37 3.64 -6.33 -20.12
CA ALA A 37 3.23 -7.70 -20.36
C ALA A 37 3.86 -8.67 -19.34
N ALA A 38 5.17 -8.53 -19.05
CA ALA A 38 5.85 -9.34 -18.06
C ALA A 38 5.27 -9.15 -16.65
N ASP A 39 5.04 -7.89 -16.23
CA ASP A 39 4.45 -7.57 -14.92
C ASP A 39 3.01 -8.12 -14.82
N SER A 40 2.20 -7.95 -15.87
CA SER A 40 0.84 -8.49 -15.94
C SER A 40 0.80 -10.00 -15.81
N MET A 41 1.71 -10.72 -16.49
CA MET A 41 1.83 -12.17 -16.38
C MET A 41 2.14 -12.59 -14.94
N GLY A 42 3.14 -11.96 -14.30
CA GLY A 42 3.55 -12.27 -12.93
C GLY A 42 2.43 -12.03 -11.92
N ARG A 43 1.81 -10.85 -11.97
CA ARG A 43 0.71 -10.48 -11.07
C ARG A 43 -0.53 -11.34 -11.28
N GLY A 44 -0.87 -11.66 -12.53
CA GLY A 44 -2.01 -12.52 -12.85
C GLY A 44 -1.84 -13.93 -12.29
N ALA A 45 -0.64 -14.51 -12.41
CA ALA A 45 -0.33 -15.82 -11.83
C ALA A 45 -0.39 -15.79 -10.30
N ALA A 46 0.18 -14.75 -9.67
CA ALA A 46 0.12 -14.57 -8.22
C ALA A 46 -1.32 -14.43 -7.72
N TYR A 47 -2.16 -13.63 -8.39
CA TYR A 47 -3.56 -13.47 -8.05
C TYR A 47 -4.34 -14.79 -8.11
N ALA A 48 -4.11 -15.59 -9.16
CA ALA A 48 -4.73 -16.91 -9.29
C ALA A 48 -4.26 -17.88 -8.18
N ALA A 49 -2.97 -17.87 -7.85
CA ALA A 49 -2.41 -18.70 -6.80
C ALA A 49 -3.00 -18.37 -5.41
N VAL A 50 -3.11 -17.08 -5.07
CA VAL A 50 -3.71 -16.63 -3.79
C VAL A 50 -5.16 -17.08 -3.67
N ARG A 51 -5.93 -17.01 -4.75
CA ARG A 51 -7.36 -17.44 -4.73
C ARG A 51 -7.53 -18.95 -4.70
N ALA A 52 -6.56 -19.71 -5.18
CA ALA A 52 -6.58 -21.18 -5.14
C ALA A 52 -6.04 -21.74 -3.81
N ALA A 53 -5.27 -20.95 -3.06
CA ALA A 53 -4.71 -21.34 -1.77
C ALA A 53 -5.82 -21.32 -0.70
N GLY A 54 -5.90 -22.38 0.10
CA GLY A 54 -6.66 -22.38 1.36
C GLY A 54 -5.90 -21.57 2.44
N GLU A 55 -6.36 -21.69 3.70
CA GLU A 55 -5.64 -21.15 4.84
C GLU A 55 -4.20 -21.65 4.87
N GLN A 56 -3.23 -20.75 4.80
CA GLN A 56 -1.80 -21.08 4.84
C GLN A 56 -1.15 -20.43 6.05
N ASP A 57 -0.20 -21.12 6.65
CA ASP A 57 0.69 -20.54 7.65
C ASP A 57 1.67 -19.56 6.96
N THR A 58 1.32 -18.28 6.96
CA THR A 58 2.12 -17.21 6.35
C THR A 58 3.55 -17.17 6.89
N VAL A 59 3.76 -17.44 8.17
CA VAL A 59 5.09 -17.44 8.78
C VAL A 59 5.93 -18.58 8.22
N GLN A 60 5.34 -19.76 8.11
CA GLN A 60 6.03 -20.91 7.54
C GLN A 60 6.32 -20.72 6.05
N GLU A 61 5.39 -20.13 5.32
CA GLU A 61 5.59 -19.84 3.89
C GLU A 61 6.73 -18.86 3.65
N ILE A 62 6.84 -17.78 4.45
CA ILE A 62 7.98 -16.85 4.38
C ILE A 62 9.29 -17.57 4.63
N ARG A 63 9.34 -18.48 5.60
CA ARG A 63 10.55 -19.26 5.90
C ARG A 63 10.95 -20.18 4.73
N ASN A 64 9.98 -20.85 4.13
CA ASN A 64 10.19 -21.73 2.99
C ASN A 64 10.74 -20.94 1.78
N LEU A 65 10.12 -19.80 1.46
CA LEU A 65 10.55 -18.92 0.38
C LEU A 65 11.95 -18.34 0.63
N ALA A 66 12.28 -17.94 1.85
CA ALA A 66 13.62 -17.49 2.21
C ALA A 66 14.66 -18.59 1.97
N GLY A 67 14.32 -19.85 2.27
CA GLY A 67 15.16 -21.03 1.96
C GLY A 67 15.35 -21.22 0.44
N SER A 68 14.28 -21.10 -0.32
CA SER A 68 14.33 -21.22 -1.79
C SER A 68 15.18 -20.11 -2.43
N LEU A 69 15.08 -18.88 -1.94
CA LEU A 69 15.88 -17.75 -2.44
C LEU A 69 17.38 -17.95 -2.21
N ARG A 70 17.78 -18.56 -1.07
CA ARG A 70 19.18 -18.96 -0.84
C ARG A 70 19.66 -20.02 -1.80
N GLN A 71 18.84 -21.06 -2.04
CA GLN A 71 19.18 -22.12 -2.98
C GLN A 71 19.33 -21.62 -4.41
N LEU A 72 18.61 -20.58 -4.79
CA LEU A 72 18.66 -19.92 -6.10
C LEU A 72 19.72 -18.80 -6.18
N ASP A 73 20.47 -18.57 -5.12
CA ASP A 73 21.49 -17.50 -5.00
C ASP A 73 20.99 -16.11 -5.40
N VAL A 74 19.74 -15.81 -5.04
CA VAL A 74 19.12 -14.51 -5.38
C VAL A 74 19.71 -13.39 -4.52
N SER A 75 19.64 -13.54 -3.19
CA SER A 75 20.23 -12.58 -2.23
C SER A 75 20.15 -13.15 -0.81
N GLU A 76 21.30 -13.37 -0.16
CA GLU A 76 21.34 -13.79 1.24
C GLU A 76 20.77 -12.70 2.16
N GLY A 77 21.02 -11.42 1.86
CA GLY A 77 20.49 -10.30 2.62
C GLY A 77 18.95 -10.28 2.64
N LEU A 78 18.31 -10.49 1.47
CA LEU A 78 16.86 -10.58 1.34
C LEU A 78 16.30 -11.79 2.11
N ALA A 79 16.91 -12.96 1.95
CA ALA A 79 16.51 -14.16 2.67
C ALA A 79 16.60 -13.98 4.19
N ALA A 80 17.67 -13.33 4.68
CA ALA A 80 17.82 -12.99 6.09
C ALA A 80 16.78 -11.97 6.58
N ALA A 81 16.45 -10.95 5.78
CA ALA A 81 15.40 -9.98 6.12
C ALA A 81 14.01 -10.64 6.21
N LEU A 82 13.67 -11.54 5.27
CA LEU A 82 12.44 -12.34 5.33
C LEU A 82 12.39 -13.21 6.60
N GLN A 83 13.49 -13.84 7.01
CA GLN A 83 13.54 -14.62 8.25
C GLN A 83 13.33 -13.75 9.51
N ARG A 84 13.90 -12.52 9.54
CA ARG A 84 13.63 -11.57 10.64
C ARG A 84 12.16 -11.16 10.67
N GLY A 85 11.58 -10.86 9.50
CA GLY A 85 10.15 -10.57 9.35
C GLY A 85 9.28 -11.73 9.85
N ALA A 86 9.53 -12.96 9.41
CA ALA A 86 8.81 -14.15 9.89
C ALA A 86 8.92 -14.33 11.41
N THR A 87 10.09 -14.03 11.99
CA THR A 87 10.31 -14.11 13.43
C THR A 87 9.51 -13.06 14.21
N ALA A 88 9.39 -11.83 13.66
CA ALA A 88 8.58 -10.78 14.25
C ALA A 88 7.09 -11.14 14.20
N LEU A 89 6.60 -11.59 13.05
CA LEU A 89 5.21 -11.99 12.86
C LEU A 89 4.81 -13.17 13.76
N ALA A 90 5.67 -14.17 13.91
CA ALA A 90 5.44 -15.30 14.83
C ALA A 90 5.28 -14.89 16.30
N LYS A 91 5.77 -13.69 16.67
CA LYS A 91 5.62 -13.08 17.99
C LYS A 91 4.45 -12.09 18.07
N GLY A 92 3.62 -12.00 17.04
CA GLY A 92 2.52 -11.03 16.95
C GLY A 92 3.00 -9.57 16.89
N ARG A 93 4.21 -9.32 16.39
CA ARG A 93 4.83 -8.00 16.33
C ARG A 93 5.05 -7.56 14.87
N ILE A 94 4.87 -6.27 14.63
CA ILE A 94 5.23 -5.66 13.34
C ILE A 94 6.77 -5.54 13.27
N PRO A 95 7.43 -6.00 12.17
CA PRO A 95 8.86 -5.84 12.00
C PRO A 95 9.21 -4.36 11.75
N SER A 96 10.31 -3.89 12.35
CA SER A 96 10.83 -2.54 12.13
C SER A 96 11.54 -2.42 10.78
N ILE A 97 11.74 -1.16 10.33
CA ILE A 97 12.53 -0.88 9.13
C ILE A 97 13.98 -1.42 9.24
N GLY A 98 14.57 -1.44 10.43
CA GLY A 98 15.89 -2.02 10.64
C GLY A 98 15.94 -3.54 10.45
N GLU A 99 14.82 -4.23 10.70
CA GLU A 99 14.70 -5.68 10.48
C GLU A 99 14.38 -6.03 9.02
N THR A 100 13.61 -5.16 8.35
CA THR A 100 13.16 -5.33 6.96
C THR A 100 13.47 -4.10 6.12
N PRO A 101 14.76 -3.81 5.84
CA PRO A 101 15.18 -2.64 5.07
C PRO A 101 14.55 -2.62 3.68
N HIS A 102 14.38 -1.42 3.12
CA HIS A 102 13.84 -1.28 1.77
C HIS A 102 14.68 -2.00 0.72
N PRO A 103 14.08 -2.83 -0.13
CA PRO A 103 14.77 -3.45 -1.25
C PRO A 103 14.82 -2.51 -2.46
N TYR A 104 15.97 -2.55 -3.14
CA TYR A 104 16.23 -1.86 -4.41
C TYR A 104 16.71 -2.87 -5.43
N VAL A 105 16.15 -2.85 -6.62
CA VAL A 105 16.52 -3.77 -7.73
C VAL A 105 17.01 -2.96 -8.91
N CYS A 106 18.22 -3.23 -9.36
CA CYS A 106 18.79 -2.62 -10.56
C CYS A 106 17.97 -3.03 -11.79
N ARG A 107 17.40 -2.05 -12.49
CA ARG A 107 16.58 -2.31 -13.69
C ARG A 107 17.38 -2.85 -14.86
N THR A 108 18.71 -2.66 -14.85
CA THR A 108 19.58 -3.13 -15.92
C THR A 108 19.92 -4.63 -15.78
N CYS A 109 20.31 -5.07 -14.57
CA CYS A 109 20.82 -6.44 -14.40
C CYS A 109 20.09 -7.28 -13.35
N GLY A 110 19.10 -6.71 -12.63
CA GLY A 110 18.36 -7.41 -11.58
C GLY A 110 19.10 -7.52 -10.24
N HIS A 111 20.30 -6.94 -10.08
CA HIS A 111 21.02 -6.95 -8.81
C HIS A 111 20.18 -6.31 -7.70
N LEU A 112 20.01 -7.01 -6.58
CA LEU A 112 19.20 -6.59 -5.44
C LEU A 112 20.08 -6.17 -4.27
N VAL A 113 19.79 -4.98 -3.73
CA VAL A 113 20.39 -4.45 -2.49
C VAL A 113 19.29 -4.17 -1.46
N LEU A 114 19.62 -4.28 -0.18
CA LEU A 114 18.78 -3.83 0.92
C LEU A 114 19.40 -2.60 1.58
N GLY A 115 18.62 -1.55 1.73
CA GLY A 115 19.08 -0.26 2.24
C GLY A 115 19.65 0.65 1.14
N PRO A 116 20.46 1.63 1.50
CA PRO A 116 20.99 2.62 0.54
C PRO A 116 21.73 1.96 -0.62
N VAL A 117 21.54 2.50 -1.80
CA VAL A 117 22.27 2.09 -3.01
C VAL A 117 23.62 2.84 -3.05
N ASP A 118 24.71 2.13 -3.30
CA ASP A 118 26.04 2.69 -3.49
C ASP A 118 26.10 3.55 -4.77
N ASP A 119 27.24 4.22 -5.00
CA ASP A 119 27.45 5.10 -6.15
C ASP A 119 27.20 4.41 -7.51
N HIS A 120 27.36 3.10 -7.58
CA HIS A 120 27.14 2.28 -8.78
C HIS A 120 26.67 0.89 -8.41
N CYS A 121 25.96 0.24 -9.35
CA CYS A 121 25.60 -1.15 -9.23
C CYS A 121 26.83 -2.04 -9.21
N ALA A 122 27.00 -2.84 -8.17
CA ALA A 122 28.14 -3.75 -8.03
C ALA A 122 28.27 -4.81 -9.15
N THR A 123 27.16 -5.14 -9.82
CA THR A 123 27.11 -6.16 -10.87
C THR A 123 27.37 -5.59 -12.27
N CYS A 124 26.76 -4.44 -12.61
CA CYS A 124 26.80 -3.93 -14.00
C CYS A 124 27.31 -2.48 -14.12
N GLY A 125 27.69 -1.83 -13.00
CA GLY A 125 28.20 -0.46 -13.01
C GLY A 125 27.13 0.63 -13.25
N ALA A 126 25.83 0.27 -13.33
CA ALA A 126 24.78 1.24 -13.58
C ALA A 126 24.64 2.26 -12.41
N TRP A 127 24.25 3.49 -12.75
CA TRP A 127 24.06 4.58 -11.78
C TRP A 127 22.93 4.30 -10.78
N PRO A 128 22.94 4.86 -9.56
CA PRO A 128 21.92 4.62 -8.53
C PRO A 128 20.49 4.90 -8.99
N GLY A 129 20.27 5.90 -9.84
CA GLY A 129 18.96 6.23 -10.41
C GLY A 129 18.33 5.14 -11.28
N THR A 130 19.09 4.10 -11.64
CA THR A 130 18.56 2.92 -12.36
C THR A 130 17.92 1.89 -11.44
N PHE A 131 18.08 2.03 -10.12
CA PHE A 131 17.46 1.12 -9.17
C PHE A 131 15.99 1.44 -8.95
N GLN A 132 15.16 0.42 -8.99
CA GLN A 132 13.76 0.50 -8.58
C GLN A 132 13.66 0.24 -7.08
N TRP A 133 13.11 1.21 -6.38
CA TRP A 133 12.70 1.05 -4.99
C TRP A 133 11.40 0.27 -4.87
N PHE A 134 11.35 -0.66 -3.91
CA PHE A 134 10.13 -1.36 -3.55
C PHE A 134 9.61 -0.83 -2.23
N ALA A 135 8.53 -0.05 -2.30
CA ALA A 135 7.83 0.49 -1.14
C ALA A 135 7.12 -0.61 -0.33
N PRO A 136 6.82 -0.38 0.96
CA PRO A 136 6.09 -1.32 1.81
C PRO A 136 4.72 -1.70 1.25
N ASN A 137 4.08 -0.81 0.54
CA ASN A 137 2.86 -1.05 -0.21
C ASN A 137 2.73 -0.05 -1.38
N TRP A 138 1.82 -0.31 -2.33
CA TRP A 138 1.59 0.54 -3.48
C TRP A 138 0.97 1.91 -3.14
N TRP A 139 0.36 2.08 -1.96
CA TRP A 139 -0.22 3.35 -1.51
C TRP A 139 0.84 4.42 -1.24
N PHE A 140 2.11 4.03 -1.09
CA PHE A 140 3.22 4.98 -1.01
C PHE A 140 3.70 5.51 -2.37
N ASP A 141 3.13 5.05 -3.47
CA ASP A 141 3.34 5.65 -4.80
C ASP A 141 2.79 7.07 -4.77
N ALA A 142 3.69 8.05 -4.59
CA ALA A 142 3.29 9.39 -4.23
C ALA A 142 2.66 10.15 -5.41
N LEU A 143 1.38 10.50 -5.25
CA LEU A 143 0.66 11.40 -6.13
C LEU A 143 1.28 12.80 -6.10
N GLU A 144 1.10 13.58 -7.15
CA GLU A 144 1.38 15.01 -7.08
C GLU A 144 0.43 15.69 -6.07
N PRO A 145 0.88 16.72 -5.31
CA PRO A 145 0.10 17.33 -4.24
C PRO A 145 -1.33 17.70 -4.63
N PHE A 146 -1.51 18.34 -5.77
CA PHE A 146 -2.85 18.71 -6.26
C PHE A 146 -3.72 17.50 -6.61
N ALA A 147 -3.13 16.42 -7.12
CA ALA A 147 -3.85 15.18 -7.40
C ALA A 147 -4.29 14.47 -6.11
N ALA A 148 -3.43 14.45 -5.08
CA ALA A 148 -3.78 13.91 -3.77
C ALA A 148 -4.92 14.71 -3.11
N ILE A 149 -4.85 16.03 -3.12
CA ILE A 149 -5.92 16.92 -2.63
C ILE A 149 -7.24 16.67 -3.39
N ALA A 150 -7.18 16.58 -4.72
CA ALA A 150 -8.35 16.33 -5.54
C ALA A 150 -9.00 14.98 -5.20
N GLN A 151 -8.20 13.92 -5.01
CA GLN A 151 -8.70 12.61 -4.61
C GLN A 151 -9.34 12.66 -3.21
N LEU A 152 -8.67 13.24 -2.23
CA LEU A 152 -9.21 13.39 -0.88
C LEU A 152 -10.53 14.21 -0.84
N ARG A 153 -10.68 15.18 -1.74
CA ARG A 153 -11.92 15.95 -1.89
C ARG A 153 -13.05 15.12 -2.50
N GLN A 154 -12.71 14.25 -3.44
CA GLN A 154 -13.68 13.47 -4.19
C GLN A 154 -14.27 12.30 -3.37
N THR A 155 -13.46 11.62 -2.56
CA THR A 155 -13.87 10.41 -1.81
C THR A 155 -15.13 10.60 -0.96
N PRO A 156 -15.29 11.68 -0.14
CA PRO A 156 -16.51 11.87 0.64
C PRO A 156 -17.78 12.04 -0.22
N LEU A 157 -17.65 12.58 -1.42
CA LEU A 157 -18.78 12.74 -2.35
C LEU A 157 -19.22 11.38 -2.90
N GLU A 158 -18.27 10.54 -3.24
CA GLU A 158 -18.53 9.18 -3.72
C GLU A 158 -19.11 8.31 -2.61
N VAL A 159 -18.59 8.39 -1.38
CA VAL A 159 -19.18 7.71 -0.21
C VAL A 159 -20.61 8.15 -0.01
N ALA A 160 -20.90 9.48 -0.04
CA ALA A 160 -22.25 10.00 0.10
C ALA A 160 -23.22 9.41 -0.94
N ALA A 161 -22.78 9.34 -2.21
CA ALA A 161 -23.56 8.73 -3.28
C ALA A 161 -23.81 7.23 -3.04
N LEU A 162 -22.80 6.51 -2.57
CA LEU A 162 -22.88 5.07 -2.29
C LEU A 162 -23.82 4.74 -1.13
N ILE A 163 -23.88 5.55 -0.08
CA ILE A 163 -24.76 5.29 1.07
C ILE A 163 -26.14 5.92 0.93
N SER A 164 -26.36 6.74 -0.09
CA SER A 164 -27.64 7.41 -0.33
C SER A 164 -28.79 6.41 -0.46
N GLY A 165 -29.89 6.68 0.28
CA GLY A 165 -31.10 5.85 0.28
C GLY A 165 -31.00 4.53 1.05
N LEU A 166 -29.87 4.24 1.70
CA LEU A 166 -29.76 3.10 2.61
C LEU A 166 -30.29 3.49 4.00
N SER A 167 -30.99 2.53 4.65
CA SER A 167 -31.38 2.68 6.05
C SER A 167 -30.18 2.40 6.97
N GLU A 168 -30.24 2.92 8.22
CA GLU A 168 -29.23 2.62 9.25
C GLU A 168 -29.08 1.11 9.44
N GLN A 169 -30.18 0.38 9.49
CA GLN A 169 -30.16 -1.08 9.60
C GLN A 169 -29.42 -1.75 8.44
N ALA A 170 -29.62 -1.29 7.20
CA ALA A 170 -28.93 -1.83 6.03
C ALA A 170 -27.43 -1.52 6.04
N MET A 171 -27.04 -0.35 6.57
CA MET A 171 -25.63 0.04 6.69
C MET A 171 -24.90 -0.65 7.85
N ALA A 172 -25.64 -1.08 8.88
CA ALA A 172 -25.09 -1.76 10.05
C ALA A 172 -25.12 -3.30 9.92
N HIS A 173 -25.77 -3.85 8.88
CA HIS A 173 -25.89 -5.29 8.69
C HIS A 173 -24.65 -5.87 8.01
N ASP A 174 -24.05 -6.88 8.62
CA ASP A 174 -22.97 -7.66 8.05
C ASP A 174 -23.51 -8.57 6.95
N ALA A 175 -22.99 -8.42 5.75
CA ALA A 175 -23.44 -9.20 4.60
C ALA A 175 -23.00 -10.68 4.66
N GLN A 176 -21.99 -10.98 5.47
CA GLN A 176 -21.48 -12.33 5.75
C GLN A 176 -21.11 -12.41 7.22
N GLU A 177 -21.35 -13.57 7.85
CA GLU A 177 -20.98 -13.78 9.26
C GLU A 177 -19.48 -13.49 9.49
N GLY A 178 -19.16 -12.51 10.34
CA GLY A 178 -17.80 -12.04 10.59
C GLY A 178 -17.21 -11.07 9.54
N GLY A 179 -18.01 -10.63 8.56
CA GLY A 179 -17.63 -9.63 7.57
C GLY A 179 -17.76 -8.18 8.08
N TRP A 180 -17.33 -7.22 7.26
CA TRP A 180 -17.54 -5.79 7.54
C TRP A 180 -18.88 -5.32 6.99
N ALA A 181 -19.62 -4.58 7.80
CA ALA A 181 -20.74 -3.76 7.36
C ALA A 181 -20.24 -2.43 6.78
N ILE A 182 -21.10 -1.71 6.05
CA ILE A 182 -20.81 -0.34 5.58
C ILE A 182 -20.41 0.55 6.77
N ARG A 183 -21.09 0.43 7.89
CA ARG A 183 -20.79 1.16 9.13
C ARG A 183 -19.34 0.92 9.60
N ASN A 184 -18.84 -0.31 9.55
CA ASN A 184 -17.47 -0.64 9.94
C ASN A 184 -16.46 0.03 9.01
N VAL A 185 -16.73 0.03 7.70
CA VAL A 185 -15.88 0.72 6.72
C VAL A 185 -15.84 2.22 6.99
N LEU A 186 -16.98 2.87 7.25
CA LEU A 186 -17.03 4.30 7.53
C LEU A 186 -16.36 4.66 8.86
N THR A 187 -16.49 3.82 9.88
CA THR A 187 -15.75 3.95 11.15
C THR A 187 -14.25 3.91 10.89
N HIS A 188 -13.79 2.93 10.12
CA HIS A 188 -12.38 2.81 9.75
C HIS A 188 -11.87 4.01 8.95
N LEU A 189 -12.64 4.53 7.99
CA LEU A 189 -12.27 5.73 7.24
C LEU A 189 -12.17 6.97 8.14
N ARG A 190 -13.12 7.16 9.08
CA ARG A 190 -13.08 8.23 10.09
C ARG A 190 -11.81 8.12 10.95
N ASP A 191 -11.52 6.94 11.45
CA ASP A 191 -10.39 6.72 12.34
C ASP A 191 -9.05 6.87 11.62
N ALA A 192 -8.94 6.32 10.40
CA ALA A 192 -7.77 6.51 9.54
C ALA A 192 -7.53 8.00 9.23
N GLN A 193 -8.60 8.75 8.97
CA GLN A 193 -8.51 10.20 8.78
C GLN A 193 -8.02 10.95 10.02
N GLY A 194 -8.42 10.52 11.22
CA GLY A 194 -7.89 11.05 12.48
C GLY A 194 -6.37 10.86 12.57
N VAL A 195 -5.83 9.75 12.06
CA VAL A 195 -4.38 9.55 11.96
C VAL A 195 -3.73 10.53 10.98
N LEU A 196 -4.34 10.76 9.81
CA LEU A 196 -3.83 11.76 8.86
C LEU A 196 -3.82 13.16 9.47
N ASP A 197 -4.90 13.56 10.14
CA ASP A 197 -5.04 14.84 10.82
C ASP A 197 -3.95 15.05 11.87
N PHE A 198 -3.77 14.05 12.75
CA PHE A 198 -2.72 14.04 13.75
C PHE A 198 -1.32 14.16 13.15
N ARG A 199 -1.00 13.35 12.13
CA ARG A 199 0.31 13.38 11.47
C ARG A 199 0.56 14.68 10.74
N LEU A 200 -0.46 15.27 10.12
CA LEU A 200 -0.37 16.59 9.50
C LEU A 200 0.00 17.65 10.55
N GLY A 201 -0.62 17.60 11.74
CA GLY A 201 -0.26 18.47 12.87
C GLY A 201 1.20 18.31 13.31
N LEU A 202 1.74 17.09 13.33
CA LEU A 202 3.15 16.87 13.60
C LEU A 202 4.05 17.49 12.53
N PHE A 203 3.74 17.34 11.26
CA PHE A 203 4.48 17.99 10.16
C PHE A 203 4.41 19.51 10.20
N GLU A 204 3.35 20.10 10.75
CA GLU A 204 3.23 21.54 10.91
C GLU A 204 4.07 22.08 12.08
N SER A 205 4.16 21.31 13.17
CA SER A 205 4.81 21.75 14.42
C SER A 205 6.28 21.32 14.56
N GLU A 206 6.70 20.25 13.87
CA GLU A 206 8.03 19.65 14.02
C GLU A 206 8.76 19.63 12.67
N GLU A 207 10.06 19.84 12.67
CA GLU A 207 10.88 19.83 11.45
C GLU A 207 11.01 18.42 10.87
N HIS A 208 11.21 17.42 11.73
CA HIS A 208 11.35 16.01 11.38
C HIS A 208 10.57 15.13 12.38
N PRO A 209 9.25 15.00 12.23
CA PRO A 209 8.40 14.31 13.20
C PRO A 209 8.63 12.80 13.25
N VAL A 210 8.40 12.22 14.44
CA VAL A 210 8.32 10.76 14.62
C VAL A 210 6.87 10.33 14.44
N LEU A 211 6.63 9.44 13.46
CA LEU A 211 5.31 8.95 13.08
C LEU A 211 5.11 7.55 13.65
N ALA A 212 4.46 7.46 14.81
CA ALA A 212 4.18 6.16 15.46
C ALA A 212 3.22 5.31 14.61
N SER A 213 3.49 4.00 14.51
CA SER A 213 2.66 3.05 13.75
C SER A 213 1.35 2.68 14.46
N LYS A 214 1.29 2.79 15.79
CA LYS A 214 0.15 2.35 16.61
C LYS A 214 -1.04 3.33 16.67
N ALA A 215 -0.96 4.49 16.03
CA ALA A 215 -1.98 5.53 16.15
C ALA A 215 -3.40 5.05 15.78
N VAL A 216 -3.55 4.19 14.79
CA VAL A 216 -4.87 3.73 14.31
C VAL A 216 -5.65 2.95 15.36
N TRP A 217 -4.98 2.07 16.12
CA TRP A 217 -5.64 1.21 17.11
C TRP A 217 -6.07 1.95 18.39
N THR A 218 -5.41 3.05 18.72
CA THR A 218 -5.75 3.88 19.89
C THR A 218 -6.95 4.79 19.64
N TRP A 219 -7.26 5.12 18.37
CA TRP A 219 -8.40 5.97 18.01
C TRP A 219 -9.72 5.20 17.98
N ALA A 220 -9.68 3.87 17.75
CA ALA A 220 -10.85 3.00 17.76
C ALA A 220 -11.47 2.80 19.17
N THR A 221 -10.82 3.27 20.22
CA THR A 221 -11.23 3.09 21.62
C THR A 221 -11.82 4.37 22.24
N ARG A 222 -12.40 5.27 21.44
CA ARG A 222 -13.17 6.39 22.03
C ARG A 222 -14.33 5.85 22.86
N GLU A 223 -14.35 6.14 24.16
CA GLU A 223 -15.52 5.96 25.02
C GLU A 223 -16.58 6.98 24.55
N GLU A 224 -17.53 6.52 23.80
CA GLU A 224 -18.69 7.31 23.38
C GLU A 224 -19.84 6.98 24.35
N GLU A 225 -20.54 8.00 24.85
CA GLU A 225 -21.70 7.84 25.76
C GLU A 225 -22.79 6.93 25.16
N ARG A 226 -22.87 6.90 23.82
CA ARG A 226 -23.65 5.95 23.01
C ARG A 226 -22.95 5.66 21.70
N PRO A 227 -23.19 4.48 21.10
CA PRO A 227 -22.69 4.21 19.75
C PRO A 227 -23.25 5.22 18.74
N PRO A 228 -22.41 5.92 17.95
CA PRO A 228 -22.89 6.87 16.95
C PRO A 228 -23.63 6.12 15.83
N THR A 229 -24.57 6.79 15.19
CA THR A 229 -25.19 6.29 13.97
C THR A 229 -24.19 6.32 12.80
N THR A 230 -24.43 5.55 11.75
CA THR A 230 -23.60 5.56 10.54
C THR A 230 -23.56 6.95 9.90
N GLN A 231 -24.65 7.70 9.98
CA GLN A 231 -24.70 9.08 9.49
C GLN A 231 -23.82 10.01 10.31
N GLU A 232 -23.82 9.90 11.65
CA GLU A 232 -22.95 10.69 12.53
C GLU A 232 -21.46 10.38 12.27
N ILE A 233 -21.10 9.12 12.09
CA ILE A 233 -19.73 8.70 11.71
C ILE A 233 -19.32 9.37 10.39
N PHE A 234 -20.22 9.37 9.41
CA PHE A 234 -19.92 9.96 8.11
C PHE A 234 -19.80 11.49 8.16
N GLU A 235 -20.61 12.18 8.97
CA GLU A 235 -20.49 13.63 9.15
C GLU A 235 -19.20 14.03 9.88
N ASP A 236 -18.78 13.24 10.87
CA ASP A 236 -17.47 13.40 11.52
C ASP A 236 -16.33 13.27 10.50
N TYR A 237 -16.36 12.22 9.67
CA TYR A 237 -15.41 12.02 8.60
C TYR A 237 -15.37 13.21 7.64
N ARG A 238 -16.53 13.73 7.20
CA ARG A 238 -16.61 14.88 6.29
C ARG A 238 -16.10 16.17 6.92
N THR A 239 -16.37 16.37 8.20
CA THR A 239 -15.95 17.58 8.91
C THR A 239 -14.44 17.63 9.06
N THR A 240 -13.83 16.56 9.59
CA THR A 240 -12.38 16.45 9.70
C THR A 240 -11.71 16.55 8.32
N ARG A 241 -12.32 16.00 7.25
CA ARG A 241 -11.82 16.11 5.89
C ARG A 241 -11.73 17.55 5.41
N ARG A 242 -12.74 18.37 5.67
CA ARG A 242 -12.72 19.80 5.28
C ARG A 242 -11.56 20.53 5.94
N ASP A 243 -11.32 20.26 7.21
CA ASP A 243 -10.26 20.90 7.98
C ASP A 243 -8.88 20.49 7.44
N ILE A 244 -8.68 19.20 7.18
CA ILE A 244 -7.45 18.66 6.55
C ILE A 244 -7.23 19.30 5.17
N LEU A 245 -8.25 19.36 4.32
CA LEU A 245 -8.12 19.95 2.98
C LEU A 245 -7.75 21.42 3.06
N THR A 246 -8.36 22.19 3.97
CA THR A 246 -8.02 23.60 4.18
C THR A 246 -6.56 23.79 4.56
N ARG A 247 -6.03 22.93 5.43
CA ARG A 247 -4.62 22.97 5.85
C ARG A 247 -3.68 22.55 4.72
N LEU A 248 -3.98 21.46 4.00
CA LEU A 248 -3.16 20.98 2.86
C LEU A 248 -3.09 22.01 1.72
N GLU A 249 -4.20 22.71 1.44
CA GLU A 249 -4.26 23.75 0.41
C GLU A 249 -3.48 25.01 0.78
N ALA A 250 -3.37 25.29 2.08
CA ALA A 250 -2.58 26.41 2.60
C ALA A 250 -1.08 26.13 2.70
N LEU A 251 -0.66 24.85 2.63
CA LEU A 251 0.73 24.50 2.77
C LEU A 251 1.57 24.95 1.57
N PRO A 252 2.74 25.59 1.82
CA PRO A 252 3.73 25.83 0.78
C PRO A 252 4.15 24.51 0.11
N LEU A 253 4.29 24.55 -1.22
CA LEU A 253 4.61 23.33 -1.99
C LEU A 253 5.88 22.63 -1.48
N ALA A 254 6.89 23.36 -1.03
CA ALA A 254 8.12 22.80 -0.47
C ALA A 254 7.86 21.90 0.77
N ASN A 255 6.81 22.17 1.56
CA ASN A 255 6.53 21.39 2.76
C ASN A 255 6.08 19.95 2.44
N TRP A 256 5.58 19.69 1.24
CA TRP A 256 5.16 18.37 0.81
C TRP A 256 6.32 17.36 0.72
N TRP A 257 7.54 17.84 0.57
CA TRP A 257 8.76 17.00 0.52
C TRP A 257 9.46 16.84 1.87
N ARG A 258 8.99 17.53 2.93
CA ARG A 258 9.51 17.30 4.28
C ARG A 258 9.25 15.87 4.70
N THR A 259 10.23 15.25 5.38
CA THR A 259 10.16 13.87 5.84
C THR A 259 9.95 13.78 7.35
N GLY A 260 9.43 12.66 7.78
CA GLY A 260 9.37 12.24 9.18
C GLY A 260 9.73 10.76 9.27
N LEU A 261 10.17 10.32 10.44
CA LEU A 261 10.60 8.96 10.70
C LEU A 261 9.39 8.10 11.15
N HIS A 262 8.96 7.18 10.30
CA HIS A 262 7.95 6.18 10.65
C HIS A 262 8.62 4.91 11.19
N GLU A 263 8.15 4.39 12.33
CA GLU A 263 8.74 3.23 13.00
C GLU A 263 8.83 1.99 12.10
N GLU A 264 7.80 1.77 11.28
CA GLU A 264 7.68 0.62 10.40
C GLU A 264 8.29 0.88 9.01
N PHE A 265 8.12 2.10 8.47
CA PHE A 265 8.41 2.40 7.07
C PHE A 265 9.69 3.23 6.87
N GLY A 266 10.35 3.68 7.92
CA GLY A 266 11.53 4.55 7.85
C GLY A 266 11.16 5.99 7.45
N GLU A 267 12.01 6.64 6.66
CA GLU A 267 11.78 8.01 6.19
C GLU A 267 10.59 8.06 5.23
N VAL A 268 9.58 8.85 5.58
CA VAL A 268 8.36 9.04 4.79
C VAL A 268 8.05 10.52 4.67
N SER A 269 7.90 11.01 3.43
CA SER A 269 7.52 12.41 3.19
C SER A 269 6.03 12.66 3.49
N LEU A 270 5.68 13.94 3.76
CA LEU A 270 4.29 14.34 3.87
C LEU A 270 3.50 13.98 2.60
N ARG A 271 4.11 14.16 1.42
CA ARG A 271 3.53 13.78 0.13
C ARG A 271 3.16 12.29 0.11
N GLN A 272 4.05 11.40 0.56
CA GLN A 272 3.76 9.97 0.66
C GLN A 272 2.67 9.66 1.68
N GLN A 273 2.65 10.34 2.83
CA GLN A 273 1.59 10.16 3.82
C GLN A 273 0.23 10.54 3.26
N VAL A 274 0.09 11.71 2.65
CA VAL A 274 -1.19 12.16 2.07
C VAL A 274 -1.63 11.22 0.92
N SER A 275 -0.69 10.79 0.06
CA SER A 275 -0.97 9.84 -1.02
C SER A 275 -1.42 8.48 -0.50
N TYR A 276 -0.82 8.01 0.59
CA TYR A 276 -1.22 6.78 1.27
C TYR A 276 -2.71 6.81 1.62
N PHE A 277 -3.16 7.86 2.32
CA PHE A 277 -4.58 7.96 2.71
C PHE A 277 -5.49 8.13 1.51
N ALA A 278 -5.10 8.94 0.52
CA ALA A 278 -5.89 9.12 -0.71
C ALA A 278 -6.09 7.81 -1.47
N ALA A 279 -5.04 7.00 -1.63
CA ALA A 279 -5.12 5.72 -2.33
C ALA A 279 -5.78 4.61 -1.49
N HIS A 280 -5.54 4.59 -0.18
CA HIS A 280 -6.16 3.65 0.76
C HIS A 280 -7.69 3.75 0.72
N GLU A 281 -8.23 4.97 0.68
CA GLU A 281 -9.67 5.21 0.63
C GLU A 281 -10.33 4.65 -0.63
N LEU A 282 -9.62 4.62 -1.77
CA LEU A 282 -10.15 4.03 -3.01
C LEU A 282 -10.46 2.53 -2.87
N THR A 283 -9.66 1.81 -2.08
CA THR A 283 -9.93 0.39 -1.81
C THR A 283 -11.24 0.22 -1.03
N HIS A 284 -11.51 1.14 -0.10
CA HIS A 284 -12.73 1.13 0.70
C HIS A 284 -13.97 1.62 -0.07
N LEU A 285 -13.82 2.51 -1.05
CA LEU A 285 -14.92 2.84 -1.97
C LEU A 285 -15.42 1.60 -2.71
N SER A 286 -14.52 0.80 -3.24
CA SER A 286 -14.86 -0.48 -3.90
C SER A 286 -15.55 -1.44 -2.93
N GLN A 287 -15.10 -1.49 -1.68
CA GLN A 287 -15.71 -2.31 -0.63
C GLN A 287 -17.14 -1.83 -0.29
N VAL A 288 -17.34 -0.52 -0.09
CA VAL A 288 -18.67 0.06 0.16
C VAL A 288 -19.61 -0.21 -1.01
N ALA A 289 -19.13 -0.08 -2.26
CA ALA A 289 -19.94 -0.38 -3.45
C ALA A 289 -20.42 -1.83 -3.47
N GLY A 290 -19.54 -2.79 -3.19
CA GLY A 290 -19.90 -4.21 -3.10
C GLY A 290 -20.89 -4.50 -1.98
N LEU A 291 -20.71 -3.90 -0.80
CA LEU A 291 -21.65 -4.04 0.35
C LEU A 291 -23.01 -3.42 0.04
N ARG A 292 -23.05 -2.28 -0.66
CA ARG A 292 -24.30 -1.67 -1.12
C ARG A 292 -25.09 -2.62 -2.03
N GLU A 293 -24.42 -3.23 -3.02
CA GLU A 293 -25.08 -4.16 -3.93
C GLU A 293 -25.72 -5.34 -3.18
N GLN A 294 -25.03 -5.86 -2.17
CA GLN A 294 -25.54 -6.93 -1.33
C GLN A 294 -26.75 -6.47 -0.51
N ALA A 295 -26.68 -5.30 0.14
CA ALA A 295 -27.76 -4.73 0.92
C ALA A 295 -29.02 -4.43 0.09
N VAL A 296 -28.86 -4.09 -1.19
CA VAL A 296 -30.00 -3.84 -2.11
C VAL A 296 -30.63 -5.16 -2.60
N ARG A 297 -29.83 -6.22 -2.81
CA ARG A 297 -30.33 -7.55 -3.23
C ARG A 297 -31.07 -8.29 -2.12
N SER A 298 -30.80 -7.98 -0.87
CA SER A 298 -31.39 -8.63 0.31
C SER A 298 -32.73 -8.01 0.74
N ARG A 299 -33.22 -6.98 0.02
CA ARG A 299 -34.55 -6.37 0.17
C ARG A 299 -35.57 -7.01 -0.75
#